data_9be4c49fb5eb0228f9bb8ca222a5657a
#
_entry.id   9be4c49fb5eb0228f9bb8ca222a5657a
#
_cell.length_a   1.000
_cell.length_b   1.000
_cell.length_c   1.000
_cell.angle_alpha   90.00
_cell.angle_beta   90.00
_cell.angle_gamma   90.00
#
_symmetry.space_group_name_H-M   'P 1'
#
loop_
_entity.id
_entity.type
_entity.pdbx_description
1 polymer ?
#
loop_
_entity_poly.entity_id
_entity_poly.type
_entity_poly.pdbx_seq_one_letter_code
_entity_poly.pdbx_strand_id
1 'polypeptide(L)'
;MAFQGSHMRELVNDPFYELIEQYDRCIIDYCLIEDDNPYQGYRSHKDAIAFAMRKVAERDTDTRLNDEIGNCGETQDEPLPWNSYIENAKGRQIDPAELLRVPVILRTDRVGQRFYDCGLPDPLKGEQISYWYAFWEPPHTSGYGPDEFRKVNSVLFPKGADELDVYEWTTDWSNYFDDGHEWWGTACWSVYDKNINRYVVIMASATD
;
A
#
# COMPACT_ATOMS: atom_id res chain seq x y z
N MET A 1 -26.90 -0.78 2.29
CA MET A 1 -26.84 -0.31 3.69
C MET A 1 -26.13 1.02 3.68
N ALA A 2 -26.76 2.09 4.18
CA ALA A 2 -26.10 3.38 4.27
C ALA A 2 -24.95 3.28 5.29
N PHE A 3 -23.72 3.59 4.85
CA PHE A 3 -22.58 3.73 5.75
C PHE A 3 -22.92 4.87 6.73
N GLN A 4 -23.15 4.54 7.99
CA GLN A 4 -23.10 5.52 9.07
C GLN A 4 -21.72 6.16 9.01
N GLY A 5 -21.65 7.51 9.13
CA GLY A 5 -20.45 8.29 8.91
C GLY A 5 -19.21 7.65 9.51
N SER A 6 -18.20 7.45 8.70
CA SER A 6 -16.93 6.88 9.10
C SER A 6 -16.32 7.74 10.19
N HIS A 7 -16.04 7.15 11.36
CA HIS A 7 -15.26 7.79 12.43
C HIS A 7 -13.76 7.81 12.11
N MET A 8 -13.39 7.22 10.95
CA MET A 8 -12.03 7.22 10.43
C MET A 8 -11.72 8.51 9.71
N ARG A 9 -10.52 9.03 9.93
CA ARG A 9 -9.98 10.20 9.22
C ARG A 9 -8.56 9.92 8.74
N GLU A 10 -8.23 10.40 7.56
CA GLU A 10 -6.87 10.34 7.04
C GLU A 10 -6.02 11.44 7.68
N LEU A 11 -4.78 11.10 8.03
CA LEU A 11 -3.80 12.00 8.61
C LEU A 11 -3.00 12.70 7.51
N VAL A 12 -3.65 13.46 6.64
CA VAL A 12 -3.06 14.08 5.44
C VAL A 12 -1.86 15.00 5.72
N ASN A 13 -1.73 15.52 6.94
CA ASN A 13 -0.61 16.37 7.37
C ASN A 13 0.46 15.60 8.16
N ASP A 14 0.43 14.27 8.17
CA ASP A 14 1.48 13.49 8.82
C ASP A 14 2.81 13.68 8.07
N PRO A 15 3.93 13.91 8.78
CA PRO A 15 5.25 14.10 8.16
C PRO A 15 5.70 12.94 7.26
N PHE A 16 5.07 11.79 7.38
CA PHE A 16 5.30 10.67 6.51
C PHE A 16 5.03 11.01 5.03
N TYR A 17 3.98 11.77 4.74
CA TYR A 17 3.65 12.11 3.35
C TYR A 17 4.72 12.99 2.70
N GLU A 18 5.28 13.98 3.42
CA GLU A 18 6.43 14.77 2.95
C GLU A 18 7.68 13.90 2.73
N LEU A 19 7.84 12.84 3.51
CA LEU A 19 8.95 11.90 3.34
C LEU A 19 8.74 11.04 2.09
N ILE A 20 7.55 10.44 1.92
CA ILE A 20 7.31 9.48 0.82
C ILE A 20 7.30 10.18 -0.55
N GLU A 21 6.91 11.44 -0.64
CA GLU A 21 7.01 12.25 -1.85
C GLU A 21 8.44 12.39 -2.38
N GLN A 22 9.46 12.20 -1.53
CA GLN A 22 10.87 12.20 -1.97
C GLN A 22 11.26 10.90 -2.70
N TYR A 23 10.39 9.90 -2.67
CA TYR A 23 10.57 8.59 -3.30
C TYR A 23 9.69 8.49 -4.54
N ASP A 24 10.06 9.24 -5.59
CA ASP A 24 9.32 9.42 -6.85
C ASP A 24 9.05 8.13 -7.64
N ARG A 25 9.77 7.04 -7.31
CA ARG A 25 9.60 5.71 -7.90
C ARG A 25 8.83 4.75 -7.02
N CYS A 26 8.34 5.22 -5.88
CA CYS A 26 7.52 4.39 -5.01
C CYS A 26 6.12 4.26 -5.61
N ILE A 27 5.73 3.04 -5.90
CA ILE A 27 4.43 2.71 -6.49
C ILE A 27 3.42 2.28 -5.44
N ILE A 28 3.78 2.41 -4.16
CA ILE A 28 2.94 1.99 -3.05
C ILE A 28 2.04 3.15 -2.63
N ASP A 29 0.76 2.87 -2.58
CA ASP A 29 -0.21 3.77 -1.97
C ASP A 29 -0.26 3.54 -0.45
N TYR A 30 0.00 4.61 0.28
CA TYR A 30 -0.11 4.64 1.74
C TYR A 30 -1.33 5.45 2.16
N CYS A 31 -2.01 4.97 3.19
CA CYS A 31 -3.06 5.73 3.87
C CYS A 31 -2.89 5.60 5.38
N LEU A 32 -2.61 6.72 6.04
CA LEU A 32 -2.46 6.80 7.49
C LEU A 32 -3.79 7.27 8.08
N ILE A 33 -4.32 6.50 9.04
CA ILE A 33 -5.70 6.66 9.49
C ILE A 33 -5.77 6.67 11.01
N GLU A 34 -6.53 7.60 11.56
CA GLU A 34 -7.04 7.54 12.93
C GLU A 34 -8.51 7.13 12.93
N ASP A 35 -8.91 6.38 13.96
CA ASP A 35 -10.29 5.99 14.21
C ASP A 35 -10.66 6.34 15.65
N ASP A 36 -11.77 7.05 15.82
CA ASP A 36 -12.30 7.40 17.14
C ASP A 36 -12.99 6.20 17.83
N ASN A 37 -13.25 5.10 17.08
CA ASN A 37 -13.81 3.88 17.64
C ASN A 37 -12.73 3.01 18.30
N PRO A 38 -13.10 2.25 19.33
CA PRO A 38 -12.22 1.26 19.92
C PRO A 38 -11.78 0.19 18.90
N TYR A 39 -10.51 -0.19 18.95
CA TYR A 39 -9.96 -1.26 18.13
C TYR A 39 -10.67 -2.60 18.36
N GLN A 40 -11.10 -3.27 17.30
CA GLN A 40 -11.85 -4.53 17.29
C GLN A 40 -11.18 -5.62 16.44
N GLY A 41 -9.84 -5.58 16.32
CA GLY A 41 -9.09 -6.58 15.58
C GLY A 41 -9.45 -6.61 14.09
N TYR A 42 -9.65 -7.79 13.54
CA TYR A 42 -9.94 -8.02 12.11
C TYR A 42 -10.97 -7.06 11.51
N ARG A 43 -12.04 -6.74 12.26
CA ARG A 43 -13.09 -5.85 11.76
C ARG A 43 -12.57 -4.45 11.51
N SER A 44 -11.83 -3.90 12.47
CA SER A 44 -11.26 -2.55 12.33
C SER A 44 -10.26 -2.47 11.18
N HIS A 45 -9.46 -3.52 10.96
CA HIS A 45 -8.57 -3.60 9.80
C HIS A 45 -9.36 -3.64 8.49
N LYS A 46 -10.47 -4.38 8.44
CA LYS A 46 -11.33 -4.44 7.24
C LYS A 46 -11.98 -3.09 6.95
N ASP A 47 -12.41 -2.37 7.98
CA ASP A 47 -12.93 -1.02 7.85
C ASP A 47 -11.83 -0.03 7.38
N ALA A 48 -10.58 -0.21 7.86
CA ALA A 48 -9.45 0.62 7.45
C ALA A 48 -9.07 0.43 5.98
N ILE A 49 -9.03 -0.80 5.44
CA ILE A 49 -8.75 -1.00 4.01
C ILE A 49 -9.89 -0.47 3.13
N ALA A 50 -11.14 -0.58 3.56
CA ALA A 50 -12.27 0.01 2.86
C ALA A 50 -12.20 1.55 2.83
N PHE A 51 -11.76 2.16 3.93
CA PHE A 51 -11.54 3.61 4.01
C PHE A 51 -10.37 4.04 3.11
N ALA A 52 -9.24 3.35 3.19
CA ALA A 52 -8.05 3.65 2.40
C ALA A 52 -8.31 3.56 0.89
N MET A 53 -9.03 2.53 0.43
CA MET A 53 -9.38 2.37 -0.98
C MET A 53 -10.16 3.58 -1.51
N ARG A 54 -11.11 4.11 -0.73
CA ARG A 54 -11.83 5.33 -1.11
C ARG A 54 -10.91 6.53 -1.20
N LYS A 55 -9.96 6.68 -0.25
CA LYS A 55 -9.03 7.81 -0.24
C LYS A 55 -8.05 7.77 -1.41
N VAL A 56 -7.59 6.58 -1.78
CA VAL A 56 -6.74 6.41 -2.97
C VAL A 56 -7.52 6.70 -4.24
N ALA A 57 -8.79 6.27 -4.34
CA ALA A 57 -9.65 6.60 -5.48
C ALA A 57 -9.93 8.11 -5.59
N GLU A 58 -10.16 8.80 -4.48
CA GLU A 58 -10.32 10.26 -4.44
C GLU A 58 -9.05 10.97 -4.98
N ARG A 59 -7.86 10.55 -4.54
CA ARG A 59 -6.58 11.13 -4.99
C ARG A 59 -6.31 10.88 -6.49
N ASP A 60 -6.60 9.70 -6.99
CA ASP A 60 -6.47 9.37 -8.40
C ASP A 60 -7.40 10.23 -9.26
N THR A 61 -8.65 10.40 -8.83
CA THR A 61 -9.62 11.27 -9.49
C THR A 61 -9.14 12.72 -9.54
N ASP A 62 -8.65 13.25 -8.41
CA ASP A 62 -8.16 14.62 -8.32
C ASP A 62 -6.94 14.85 -9.23
N THR A 63 -6.04 13.85 -9.33
CA THR A 63 -4.87 13.92 -10.21
C THR A 63 -5.28 13.98 -11.68
N ARG A 64 -6.19 13.11 -12.10
CA ARG A 64 -6.70 13.08 -13.48
C ARG A 64 -7.41 14.38 -13.86
N LEU A 65 -8.26 14.90 -12.98
CA LEU A 65 -8.95 16.19 -13.21
C LEU A 65 -7.96 17.35 -13.35
N ASN A 66 -6.89 17.39 -12.56
CA ASN A 66 -5.87 18.42 -12.67
C ASN A 66 -5.07 18.33 -13.98
N ASP A 67 -4.77 17.11 -14.44
CA ASP A 67 -4.10 16.89 -15.72
C ASP A 67 -4.97 17.29 -16.92
N GLU A 68 -6.28 17.04 -16.86
CA GLU A 68 -7.25 17.43 -17.89
C GLU A 68 -7.45 18.95 -17.97
N ILE A 69 -7.46 19.65 -16.83
CA ILE A 69 -7.53 21.12 -16.80
C ILE A 69 -6.27 21.75 -17.44
N GLY A 70 -5.13 21.09 -17.33
CA GLY A 70 -3.88 21.50 -17.96
C GLY A 70 -3.84 21.32 -19.50
N ASN A 71 -4.59 20.36 -20.02
CA ASN A 71 -4.71 20.06 -21.45
C ASN A 71 -6.09 20.50 -21.96
N CYS A 72 -6.18 21.74 -22.43
CA CYS A 72 -7.40 22.34 -22.94
C CYS A 72 -8.06 21.51 -24.06
N GLY A 73 -9.16 20.86 -23.75
CA GLY A 73 -10.19 20.47 -24.72
C GLY A 73 -10.40 18.98 -24.93
N GLU A 74 -11.57 18.58 -24.57
CA GLU A 74 -12.43 17.46 -24.94
C GLU A 74 -12.65 16.37 -23.85
N THR A 75 -13.82 16.53 -23.23
CA THR A 75 -14.79 15.54 -22.74
C THR A 75 -14.24 14.25 -22.12
N GLN A 76 -14.14 14.23 -20.77
CA GLN A 76 -15.22 13.75 -19.91
C GLN A 76 -15.68 12.32 -20.21
N ASP A 77 -14.82 11.36 -19.94
CA ASP A 77 -15.28 10.21 -19.20
C ASP A 77 -14.98 10.53 -17.73
N GLU A 78 -16.02 10.70 -16.91
CA GLU A 78 -15.80 10.80 -15.46
C GLU A 78 -14.97 9.59 -15.05
N PRO A 79 -13.83 9.80 -14.36
CA PRO A 79 -13.01 8.67 -13.93
C PRO A 79 -13.91 7.77 -13.09
N LEU A 80 -14.15 6.56 -13.58
CA LEU A 80 -14.96 5.58 -12.86
C LEU A 80 -14.20 5.28 -11.56
N PRO A 81 -14.83 5.46 -10.39
CA PRO A 81 -14.22 5.04 -9.15
C PRO A 81 -13.95 3.54 -9.24
N TRP A 82 -12.81 3.08 -8.72
CA TRP A 82 -12.55 1.66 -8.66
C TRP A 82 -13.70 0.93 -7.95
N ASN A 83 -14.18 -0.14 -8.56
CA ASN A 83 -15.16 -1.00 -7.93
C ASN A 83 -14.50 -1.75 -6.78
N SER A 84 -15.11 -1.70 -5.61
CA SER A 84 -14.61 -2.39 -4.42
C SER A 84 -15.70 -3.27 -3.83
N TYR A 85 -15.42 -4.55 -3.70
CA TYR A 85 -16.27 -5.55 -3.07
C TYR A 85 -15.62 -5.98 -1.75
N ILE A 86 -15.58 -5.06 -0.80
CA ILE A 86 -14.84 -5.21 0.47
C ILE A 86 -15.29 -6.45 1.26
N GLU A 87 -16.51 -6.92 1.08
CA GLU A 87 -17.02 -8.16 1.68
C GLU A 87 -16.21 -9.39 1.24
N ASN A 88 -15.63 -9.36 0.03
CA ASN A 88 -14.81 -10.45 -0.50
C ASN A 88 -13.36 -10.41 0.02
N ALA A 89 -12.90 -9.28 0.56
CA ALA A 89 -11.57 -9.17 1.13
C ALA A 89 -11.39 -10.15 2.29
N LYS A 90 -10.37 -11.00 2.20
CA LYS A 90 -9.98 -11.98 3.22
C LYS A 90 -8.62 -11.62 3.77
N GLY A 91 -8.56 -11.38 5.08
CA GLY A 91 -7.33 -11.03 5.78
C GLY A 91 -6.75 -12.22 6.53
N ARG A 92 -5.44 -12.36 6.48
CA ARG A 92 -4.63 -13.27 7.30
C ARG A 92 -3.76 -12.43 8.22
N GLN A 93 -3.83 -12.70 9.52
CA GLN A 93 -2.91 -12.07 10.46
C GLN A 93 -1.49 -12.61 10.22
N ILE A 94 -0.51 -11.74 10.19
CA ILE A 94 0.90 -12.08 9.99
C ILE A 94 1.77 -11.49 11.10
N ASP A 95 2.96 -12.04 11.27
CA ASP A 95 3.95 -11.48 12.19
C ASP A 95 4.44 -10.11 11.66
N PRO A 96 4.44 -9.04 12.48
CA PRO A 96 5.04 -7.76 12.09
C PRO A 96 6.48 -7.87 11.55
N ALA A 97 7.27 -8.83 12.05
CA ALA A 97 8.61 -9.09 11.54
C ALA A 97 8.61 -9.66 10.12
N GLU A 98 7.54 -10.35 9.69
CA GLU A 98 7.36 -10.79 8.30
C GLU A 98 7.16 -9.59 7.38
N LEU A 99 6.25 -8.66 7.75
CA LEU A 99 5.99 -7.46 6.99
C LEU A 99 7.23 -6.56 6.88
N LEU A 100 7.90 -6.31 8.00
CA LEU A 100 9.04 -5.39 8.09
C LEU A 100 10.38 -6.05 7.79
N ARG A 101 10.37 -7.25 7.24
CA ARG A 101 11.57 -8.00 6.88
C ARG A 101 12.44 -7.18 5.92
N VAL A 102 13.73 -7.13 6.24
CA VAL A 102 14.76 -6.53 5.39
C VAL A 102 15.68 -7.65 4.89
N PRO A 103 15.50 -8.17 3.67
CA PRO A 103 16.34 -9.23 3.15
C PRO A 103 17.75 -8.75 2.87
N VAL A 104 18.69 -9.68 2.85
CA VAL A 104 20.08 -9.42 2.50
C VAL A 104 20.26 -9.56 1.00
N ILE A 105 20.87 -8.56 0.37
CA ILE A 105 21.28 -8.63 -1.03
C ILE A 105 22.52 -9.53 -1.09
N LEU A 106 22.39 -10.73 -1.65
CA LEU A 106 23.48 -11.68 -1.77
C LEU A 106 24.44 -11.33 -2.90
N ARG A 107 23.89 -10.84 -4.01
CA ARG A 107 24.65 -10.41 -5.19
C ARG A 107 23.77 -9.53 -6.10
N THR A 108 24.43 -8.76 -6.93
CA THR A 108 23.81 -8.08 -8.09
C THR A 108 24.51 -8.57 -9.35
N ASP A 109 23.77 -8.92 -10.38
CA ASP A 109 24.35 -9.34 -11.65
C ASP A 109 24.79 -8.15 -12.54
N ARG A 110 25.23 -8.45 -13.77
CA ARG A 110 25.76 -7.42 -14.70
C ARG A 110 24.69 -6.47 -15.25
N VAL A 111 23.43 -6.87 -15.21
CA VAL A 111 22.30 -6.06 -15.67
C VAL A 111 21.57 -5.36 -14.53
N GLY A 112 22.08 -5.50 -13.29
CA GLY A 112 21.52 -4.83 -12.13
C GLY A 112 20.49 -5.65 -11.36
N GLN A 113 20.19 -6.88 -11.78
CA GLN A 113 19.26 -7.76 -11.07
C GLN A 113 19.84 -8.18 -9.71
N ARG A 114 19.07 -7.99 -8.65
CA ARG A 114 19.45 -8.32 -7.28
C ARG A 114 18.93 -9.71 -6.91
N PHE A 115 19.72 -10.44 -6.12
CA PHE A 115 19.39 -11.76 -5.59
C PHE A 115 19.43 -11.71 -4.06
N TYR A 116 18.41 -12.25 -3.42
CA TYR A 116 18.17 -12.11 -2.00
C TYR A 116 18.26 -13.45 -1.26
N ASP A 117 18.50 -13.38 0.04
CA ASP A 117 18.55 -14.56 0.91
C ASP A 117 17.20 -15.28 1.09
N CYS A 118 16.10 -14.59 0.76
CA CYS A 118 14.74 -15.14 0.82
C CYS A 118 14.15 -15.51 -0.54
N GLY A 119 14.94 -15.37 -1.62
CA GLY A 119 14.42 -15.45 -2.98
C GLY A 119 13.57 -14.23 -3.36
N LEU A 120 13.03 -14.26 -4.57
CA LEU A 120 12.07 -13.28 -5.05
C LEU A 120 10.69 -13.93 -5.12
N PRO A 121 9.60 -13.20 -4.85
CA PRO A 121 8.28 -13.64 -5.23
C PRO A 121 8.22 -13.83 -6.75
N ASP A 122 7.31 -14.65 -7.23
CA ASP A 122 7.08 -14.82 -8.67
C ASP A 122 5.89 -13.94 -9.11
N PRO A 123 6.15 -12.72 -9.59
CA PRO A 123 5.09 -11.78 -9.95
C PRO A 123 4.27 -12.27 -11.14
N LEU A 124 4.85 -13.13 -11.99
CA LEU A 124 4.17 -13.64 -13.19
C LEU A 124 2.99 -14.56 -12.88
N LYS A 125 2.85 -15.01 -11.65
CA LYS A 125 1.74 -15.86 -11.21
C LYS A 125 0.59 -15.07 -10.58
N GLY A 126 0.68 -13.74 -10.51
CA GLY A 126 -0.31 -12.91 -9.84
C GLY A 126 -0.41 -13.14 -8.33
N GLU A 127 0.62 -13.75 -7.72
CA GLU A 127 0.70 -13.93 -6.28
C GLU A 127 1.02 -12.62 -5.58
N GLN A 128 0.64 -12.52 -4.31
CA GLN A 128 0.98 -11.34 -3.52
C GLN A 128 2.48 -11.22 -3.35
N ILE A 129 2.99 -10.02 -3.61
CA ILE A 129 4.40 -9.68 -3.40
C ILE A 129 4.64 -9.25 -1.96
N SER A 130 5.89 -9.37 -1.49
CA SER A 130 6.26 -8.87 -0.17
C SER A 130 6.40 -7.34 -0.16
N TYR A 131 6.16 -6.72 0.98
CA TYR A 131 6.24 -5.26 1.14
C TYR A 131 7.61 -4.69 0.78
N TRP A 132 8.71 -5.35 1.23
CA TRP A 132 10.05 -4.93 0.85
C TRP A 132 10.27 -5.00 -0.67
N TYR A 133 9.70 -6.03 -1.35
CA TYR A 133 9.81 -6.16 -2.80
C TYR A 133 9.05 -5.05 -3.52
N ALA A 134 7.84 -4.74 -3.09
CA ALA A 134 7.05 -3.65 -3.64
C ALA A 134 7.79 -2.30 -3.54
N PHE A 135 8.53 -2.09 -2.46
CA PHE A 135 9.30 -0.86 -2.26
C PHE A 135 10.62 -0.83 -3.02
N TRP A 136 11.33 -1.97 -3.14
CA TRP A 136 12.69 -2.02 -3.68
C TRP A 136 12.76 -2.28 -5.18
N GLU A 137 11.82 -3.07 -5.70
CA GLU A 137 11.84 -3.56 -7.08
C GLU A 137 10.55 -3.17 -7.83
N PRO A 138 10.23 -1.85 -7.90
CA PRO A 138 9.10 -1.41 -8.70
C PRO A 138 9.35 -1.72 -10.18
N PRO A 139 8.30 -1.84 -11.01
CA PRO A 139 8.44 -2.13 -12.43
C PRO A 139 9.34 -1.13 -13.13
N HIS A 140 10.16 -1.62 -14.06
CA HIS A 140 11.01 -0.82 -14.97
C HIS A 140 12.08 0.09 -14.33
N THR A 141 12.22 0.09 -13.02
CA THR A 141 13.23 0.92 -12.36
C THR A 141 14.04 0.10 -11.35
N SER A 142 15.30 0.49 -11.17
CA SER A 142 16.00 0.12 -9.95
C SER A 142 15.37 0.91 -8.81
N GLY A 143 14.69 0.21 -7.93
CA GLY A 143 14.07 0.81 -6.76
C GLY A 143 15.08 1.29 -5.73
N TYR A 144 14.60 1.41 -4.54
CA TYR A 144 15.37 1.81 -3.38
C TYR A 144 16.11 0.61 -2.78
N GLY A 145 16.63 0.74 -1.59
CA GLY A 145 17.36 -0.32 -0.91
C GLY A 145 16.96 -0.46 0.55
N PRO A 146 17.72 -1.26 1.28
CA PRO A 146 17.44 -1.53 2.70
C PRO A 146 17.39 -0.30 3.58
N ASP A 147 18.23 0.70 3.31
CA ASP A 147 18.35 1.87 4.18
C ASP A 147 17.18 2.83 4.00
N GLU A 148 16.73 3.05 2.77
CA GLU A 148 15.55 3.82 2.45
C GLU A 148 14.30 3.14 3.03
N PHE A 149 14.18 1.83 2.88
CA PHE A 149 13.08 1.06 3.46
C PHE A 149 13.03 1.17 4.99
N ARG A 150 14.17 1.03 5.65
CA ARG A 150 14.25 1.24 7.11
C ARG A 150 13.88 2.65 7.50
N LYS A 151 14.34 3.66 6.75
CA LYS A 151 14.04 5.07 7.01
C LYS A 151 12.54 5.33 6.92
N VAL A 152 11.88 4.88 5.85
CA VAL A 152 10.43 5.01 5.66
C VAL A 152 9.68 4.34 6.81
N ASN A 153 10.03 3.09 7.13
CA ASN A 153 9.35 2.34 8.18
C ASN A 153 9.63 2.88 9.59
N SER A 154 10.76 3.56 9.82
CA SER A 154 11.02 4.22 11.11
C SER A 154 10.10 5.42 11.38
N VAL A 155 9.57 6.03 10.33
CA VAL A 155 8.56 7.11 10.44
C VAL A 155 7.15 6.52 10.53
N LEU A 156 6.87 5.48 9.73
CA LEU A 156 5.59 4.77 9.81
C LEU A 156 5.37 4.11 11.17
N PHE A 157 6.39 3.49 11.71
CA PHE A 157 6.32 2.69 12.95
C PHE A 157 7.42 3.13 13.94
N PRO A 158 7.24 4.29 14.59
CA PRO A 158 8.30 4.92 15.39
C PRO A 158 8.71 4.14 16.64
N LYS A 159 7.91 3.14 17.04
CA LYS A 159 8.23 2.21 18.13
C LYS A 159 8.70 0.84 17.63
N GLY A 160 8.95 0.71 16.32
CA GLY A 160 9.33 -0.56 15.70
C GLY A 160 8.17 -1.53 15.57
N ALA A 161 8.48 -2.83 15.53
CA ALA A 161 7.50 -3.90 15.34
C ALA A 161 6.65 -4.23 16.58
N ASP A 162 7.07 -3.75 17.76
CA ASP A 162 6.38 -4.05 19.01
C ASP A 162 4.98 -3.43 19.02
N GLU A 163 4.00 -4.21 19.48
CA GLU A 163 2.60 -3.79 19.57
C GLU A 163 1.92 -3.45 18.21
N LEU A 164 2.50 -3.87 17.09
CA LEU A 164 1.81 -3.85 15.81
C LEU A 164 0.87 -5.06 15.70
N ASP A 165 -0.30 -4.84 15.14
CA ASP A 165 -1.20 -5.89 14.67
C ASP A 165 -1.30 -5.77 13.14
N VAL A 166 -1.00 -6.85 12.42
CA VAL A 166 -0.80 -6.81 10.98
C VAL A 166 -1.68 -7.85 10.29
N TYR A 167 -2.41 -7.40 9.27
CA TYR A 167 -3.15 -8.27 8.37
C TYR A 167 -2.68 -8.08 6.93
N GLU A 168 -2.42 -9.19 6.27
CA GLU A 168 -2.27 -9.29 4.83
C GLU A 168 -3.62 -9.66 4.21
N TRP A 169 -4.01 -8.99 3.13
CA TRP A 169 -5.33 -9.14 2.52
C TRP A 169 -5.22 -9.71 1.11
N THR A 170 -6.18 -10.54 0.71
CA THR A 170 -6.34 -10.86 -0.71
C THR A 170 -6.56 -9.59 -1.52
N THR A 171 -6.31 -9.66 -2.83
CA THR A 171 -6.39 -8.50 -3.72
C THR A 171 -7.44 -8.65 -4.82
N ASP A 172 -8.27 -9.69 -4.75
CA ASP A 172 -9.35 -10.01 -5.70
C ASP A 172 -10.69 -9.27 -5.40
N TRP A 173 -10.64 -8.27 -4.51
CA TRP A 173 -11.83 -7.56 -4.07
C TRP A 173 -11.99 -6.15 -4.66
N SER A 174 -11.05 -5.68 -5.45
CA SER A 174 -11.11 -4.39 -6.14
C SER A 174 -10.34 -4.44 -7.44
N ASN A 175 -10.88 -3.82 -8.49
CA ASN A 175 -10.19 -3.65 -9.76
C ASN A 175 -9.00 -2.68 -9.70
N TYR A 176 -8.75 -2.02 -8.56
CA TYR A 176 -7.47 -1.35 -8.28
C TYR A 176 -6.28 -2.29 -8.46
N PHE A 177 -6.46 -3.58 -8.20
CA PHE A 177 -5.40 -4.58 -8.25
C PHE A 177 -5.27 -5.29 -9.60
N ASP A 178 -6.18 -5.04 -10.56
CA ASP A 178 -6.24 -5.80 -11.81
C ASP A 178 -4.94 -5.69 -12.61
N ASP A 179 -4.39 -4.50 -12.76
CA ASP A 179 -3.15 -4.27 -13.50
C ASP A 179 -1.97 -5.06 -12.92
N GLY A 180 -1.81 -5.06 -11.61
CA GLY A 180 -0.75 -5.81 -10.95
C GLY A 180 -0.89 -7.32 -11.06
N HIS A 181 -2.12 -7.84 -11.14
CA HIS A 181 -2.37 -9.27 -11.36
C HIS A 181 -1.88 -9.75 -12.72
N GLU A 182 -1.78 -8.88 -13.70
CA GLU A 182 -1.38 -9.27 -15.05
C GLU A 182 0.12 -9.56 -15.13
N TRP A 183 0.95 -8.87 -14.36
CA TRP A 183 2.40 -8.96 -14.57
C TRP A 183 3.27 -8.87 -13.31
N TRP A 184 3.32 -7.70 -12.66
CA TRP A 184 4.32 -7.44 -11.60
C TRP A 184 3.91 -8.01 -10.24
N GLY A 185 2.66 -7.93 -9.93
CA GLY A 185 2.08 -8.39 -8.68
C GLY A 185 1.28 -7.33 -7.94
N THR A 186 0.59 -7.79 -6.92
CA THR A 186 -0.29 -6.98 -6.08
C THR A 186 -0.06 -7.27 -4.62
N ALA A 187 -0.40 -6.33 -3.76
CA ALA A 187 -0.42 -6.58 -2.32
C ALA A 187 -1.31 -5.56 -1.59
N CYS A 188 -1.84 -5.99 -0.46
CA CYS A 188 -2.57 -5.14 0.45
C CYS A 188 -2.31 -5.56 1.89
N TRP A 189 -1.87 -4.62 2.71
CA TRP A 189 -1.68 -4.81 4.14
C TRP A 189 -2.38 -3.71 4.93
N SER A 190 -2.82 -4.07 6.13
CA SER A 190 -3.23 -3.11 7.13
C SER A 190 -2.49 -3.37 8.43
N VAL A 191 -1.96 -2.32 9.01
CA VAL A 191 -1.21 -2.33 10.25
C VAL A 191 -1.91 -1.44 11.26
N TYR A 192 -2.15 -1.93 12.45
CA TYR A 192 -2.58 -1.12 13.57
C TYR A 192 -1.45 -1.00 14.59
N ASP A 193 -0.95 0.21 14.78
CA ASP A 193 0.04 0.52 15.81
C ASP A 193 -0.66 0.92 17.10
N LYS A 194 -0.65 0.01 18.07
CA LYS A 194 -1.29 0.20 19.37
C LYS A 194 -0.60 1.28 20.22
N ASN A 195 0.68 1.56 19.96
CA ASN A 195 1.43 2.56 20.71
C ASN A 195 0.95 3.99 20.43
N ILE A 196 0.46 4.23 19.23
CA ILE A 196 0.05 5.57 18.77
C ILE A 196 -1.39 5.61 18.25
N ASN A 197 -2.12 4.50 18.40
CA ASN A 197 -3.53 4.37 17.98
C ASN A 197 -3.78 4.78 16.53
N ARG A 198 -2.96 4.23 15.61
CA ARG A 198 -2.98 4.61 14.19
C ARG A 198 -3.00 3.37 13.29
N TYR A 199 -3.79 3.43 12.22
CA TYR A 199 -3.68 2.45 11.14
C TYR A 199 -2.78 2.99 10.05
N VAL A 200 -2.06 2.07 9.42
CA VAL A 200 -1.36 2.29 8.15
C VAL A 200 -1.88 1.23 7.18
N VAL A 201 -2.50 1.66 6.11
CA VAL A 201 -2.86 0.78 4.99
C VAL A 201 -1.81 0.97 3.90
N ILE A 202 -1.32 -0.13 3.38
CA ILE A 202 -0.25 -0.22 2.38
C ILE A 202 -0.81 -1.03 1.23
N MET A 203 -0.92 -0.44 0.05
CA MET A 203 -1.44 -1.10 -1.15
C MET A 203 -0.45 -0.94 -2.30
N ALA A 204 -0.30 -1.97 -3.10
CA ALA A 204 0.54 -1.95 -4.28
C ALA A 204 -0.15 -2.69 -5.42
N SER A 205 -0.17 -2.05 -6.58
CA SER A 205 -0.60 -2.63 -7.85
C SER A 205 0.13 -1.90 -8.96
N ALA A 206 0.83 -2.62 -9.82
CA ALA A 206 1.47 -2.01 -10.96
C ALA A 206 1.61 -3.01 -12.11
N THR A 207 1.58 -2.46 -13.31
CA THR A 207 1.87 -3.15 -14.56
C THR A 207 3.03 -2.46 -15.27
N ASP A 208 3.43 -2.97 -16.44
CA ASP A 208 4.45 -2.39 -17.32
C ASP A 208 3.97 -1.15 -18.12
#